data_c430b7c7a494b925638a91d9f4f5372f
#
_entry.id   c430b7c7a494b925638a91d9f4f5372f
#
_cell.length_a   1.000
_cell.length_b   1.000
_cell.length_c   1.000
_cell.angle_alpha   90.00
_cell.angle_beta   90.00
_cell.angle_gamma   90.00
#
_symmetry.space_group_name_H-M   'P 1'
#
loop_
_entity.id
_entity.type
_entity.pdbx_description
1 polymer ?
#
loop_
_entity_poly.entity_id
_entity_poly.type
_entity_poly.pdbx_seq_one_letter_code
_entity_poly.pdbx_strand_id
1 'polypeptide(L)'
;MEQNGKEEENEKLHTSRRQWKENTGNLISATSDDKLRDLFHQIRTSKTPAVINYGASWCRVCSQILPTFCELSNSFPKLSFVYADIDDCPETTQHVRYTPTFHFFRDGERVDEMFGAGEERLHDRLWLHS
;
A
#
# COMPACT_ATOMS: atom_id res chain seq x y z
N MET A 1 -24.23 -5.73 -5.38
CA MET A 1 -23.96 -5.95 -4.98
C MET A 1 -23.63 -6.22 -4.85
N GLU A 2 -23.21 -6.60 -4.96
CA GLU A 2 -22.79 -6.95 -4.73
C GLU A 2 -22.67 -7.34 -4.80
N GLN A 3 -22.39 -8.02 -4.82
CA GLN A 3 -22.14 -8.58 -4.71
C GLN A 3 -22.28 -9.03 -4.35
N ASN A 4 -22.45 -9.71 -4.24
CA ASN A 4 -22.43 -10.22 -3.73
C ASN A 4 -22.47 -10.62 -2.95
N GLY A 5 -22.53 -11.27 -2.55
CA GLY A 5 -22.34 -11.60 -1.71
C GLY A 5 -21.67 -12.29 -1.28
N LYS A 6 -20.97 -13.33 -1.49
CA LYS A 6 -20.08 -13.69 -1.19
C LYS A 6 -19.27 -13.21 -1.26
N GLU A 7 -19.24 -13.53 -1.65
CA GLU A 7 -18.51 -12.72 -1.81
C GLU A 7 -18.88 -11.85 -1.07
N GLU A 8 -19.88 -12.04 -0.31
CA GLU A 8 -20.16 -11.15 0.38
C GLU A 8 -19.92 -11.45 1.64
N GLU A 9 -19.64 -12.56 2.17
CA GLU A 9 -19.29 -12.61 3.29
C GLU A 9 -18.06 -12.67 3.60
N ASN A 10 -17.47 -13.40 3.23
CA ASN A 10 -16.24 -13.32 3.17
C ASN A 10 -16.08 -12.05 2.82
N GLU A 11 -17.02 -11.56 2.34
CA GLU A 11 -16.99 -10.37 1.94
C GLU A 11 -17.15 -9.43 2.94
N LYS A 12 -17.55 -9.70 4.12
CA LYS A 12 -17.60 -8.74 5.03
C LYS A 12 -16.28 -8.36 5.39
N LEU A 13 -15.34 -9.18 5.59
CA LEU A 13 -14.04 -8.89 5.83
C LEU A 13 -13.39 -8.44 4.65
N HIS A 14 -13.71 -8.99 3.53
CA HIS A 14 -13.09 -8.56 2.32
C HIS A 14 -13.75 -7.37 1.73
N THR A 15 -14.95 -7.04 2.13
CA THR A 15 -15.63 -5.87 1.63
C THR A 15 -14.97 -4.59 2.08
N SER A 16 -14.44 -4.58 3.28
CA SER A 16 -13.74 -3.43 3.75
C SER A 16 -12.54 -3.15 2.88
N ARG A 17 -11.77 -4.17 2.56
CA ARG A 17 -10.61 -4.00 1.72
C ARG A 17 -11.02 -3.56 0.33
N ARG A 18 -12.09 -4.10 -0.17
CA ARG A 18 -12.53 -3.75 -1.48
C ARG A 18 -13.03 -2.33 -1.52
N GLN A 19 -13.66 -1.86 -0.45
CA GLN A 19 -14.14 -0.51 -0.40
C GLN A 19 -13.03 0.52 -0.45
N TRP A 20 -11.99 0.37 0.33
CA TRP A 20 -10.95 1.38 0.28
C TRP A 20 -10.17 1.29 -1.03
N LYS A 21 -10.10 0.12 -1.63
CA LYS A 21 -9.44 -0.02 -2.89
C LYS A 21 -10.25 0.68 -3.97
N GLU A 22 -11.56 0.60 -3.90
CA GLU A 22 -12.42 1.21 -4.86
C GLU A 22 -12.56 2.71 -4.69
N ASN A 23 -12.38 3.19 -3.47
CA ASN A 23 -12.55 4.59 -3.19
C ASN A 23 -11.31 5.46 -3.37
N THR A 24 -10.24 4.89 -3.82
CA THR A 24 -9.03 5.67 -4.00
C THR A 24 -8.53 5.52 -5.41
N GLY A 25 -8.24 6.60 -6.06
CA GLY A 25 -7.76 6.57 -7.42
C GLY A 25 -6.32 6.13 -7.54
N ASN A 26 -5.53 6.36 -6.50
CA ASN A 26 -4.10 6.11 -6.58
C ASN A 26 -3.60 4.87 -5.86
N LEU A 27 -4.47 4.18 -5.17
CA LEU A 27 -4.03 3.02 -4.39
C LEU A 27 -4.15 1.75 -5.20
N ILE A 28 -3.07 1.02 -5.32
CA ILE A 28 -3.03 -0.23 -6.02
C ILE A 28 -2.57 -1.30 -5.05
N SER A 29 -3.28 -2.43 -5.01
CA SER A 29 -2.87 -3.55 -4.19
C SER A 29 -2.07 -4.53 -5.02
N ALA A 30 -0.89 -4.88 -4.54
CA ALA A 30 -0.07 -5.90 -5.18
C ALA A 30 -0.47 -7.24 -4.55
N THR A 31 -1.15 -8.06 -5.31
CA THR A 31 -1.72 -9.30 -4.81
C THR A 31 -0.85 -10.52 -5.10
N SER A 32 0.31 -10.33 -5.69
CA SER A 32 1.23 -11.43 -5.98
C SER A 32 2.62 -10.86 -6.20
N ASP A 33 3.62 -11.72 -6.14
CA ASP A 33 5.00 -11.32 -6.43
C ASP A 33 5.13 -10.77 -7.84
N ASP A 34 4.44 -11.39 -8.80
CA ASP A 34 4.52 -10.91 -10.17
C ASP A 34 3.97 -9.50 -10.30
N LYS A 35 2.85 -9.23 -9.64
CA LYS A 35 2.26 -7.91 -9.67
C LYS A 35 3.20 -6.89 -9.02
N LEU A 36 3.82 -7.26 -7.92
CA LEU A 36 4.72 -6.33 -7.24
C LEU A 36 5.97 -6.07 -8.08
N ARG A 37 6.49 -7.08 -8.77
CA ARG A 37 7.61 -6.88 -9.67
C ARG A 37 7.25 -5.93 -10.80
N ASP A 38 6.04 -6.04 -11.34
CA ASP A 38 5.58 -5.14 -12.38
C ASP A 38 5.50 -3.71 -11.86
N LEU A 39 5.01 -3.55 -10.63
CA LEU A 39 4.90 -2.22 -10.04
C LEU A 39 6.28 -1.61 -9.78
N PHE A 40 7.25 -2.41 -9.35
CA PHE A 40 8.61 -1.92 -9.19
C PHE A 40 9.16 -1.45 -10.52
N HIS A 41 8.89 -2.21 -11.59
CA HIS A 41 9.36 -1.84 -12.91
C HIS A 41 8.74 -0.51 -13.36
N GLN A 42 7.45 -0.34 -13.11
CA GLN A 42 6.77 0.89 -13.44
C GLN A 42 7.31 2.07 -12.65
N ILE A 43 7.59 1.88 -11.38
CA ILE A 43 8.14 2.94 -10.55
C ILE A 43 9.50 3.35 -11.07
N ARG A 44 10.34 2.37 -11.43
CA ARG A 44 11.67 2.66 -11.94
C ARG A 44 11.65 3.37 -13.28
N THR A 45 10.78 2.95 -14.19
CA THR A 45 10.79 3.48 -15.53
C THR A 45 10.02 4.79 -15.65
N SER A 46 8.91 4.96 -14.91
CA SER A 46 8.14 6.19 -14.98
C SER A 46 8.75 7.31 -14.16
N LYS A 47 9.52 6.92 -13.14
CA LYS A 47 10.14 7.85 -12.20
C LYS A 47 9.14 8.69 -11.44
N THR A 48 7.88 8.25 -11.42
CA THR A 48 6.82 8.89 -10.64
C THR A 48 7.09 8.63 -9.16
N PRO A 49 6.90 9.62 -8.30
CA PRO A 49 7.06 9.37 -6.87
C PRO A 49 6.04 8.34 -6.40
N ALA A 50 6.45 7.48 -5.51
CA ALA A 50 5.61 6.39 -5.06
C ALA A 50 5.90 6.03 -3.62
N VAL A 51 4.92 5.43 -2.96
CA VAL A 51 5.09 4.88 -1.63
C VAL A 51 4.53 3.47 -1.63
N ILE A 52 5.27 2.54 -1.03
CA ILE A 52 4.80 1.16 -0.87
C ILE A 52 4.63 0.89 0.61
N ASN A 53 3.44 0.44 0.98
CA ASN A 53 3.13 0.03 2.33
C ASN A 53 3.19 -1.50 2.36
N TYR A 54 4.18 -2.04 3.06
CA TYR A 54 4.30 -3.49 3.25
C TYR A 54 3.61 -3.84 4.55
N GLY A 55 2.53 -4.57 4.46
CA GLY A 55 1.75 -4.93 5.63
C GLY A 55 1.43 -6.40 5.66
N ALA A 56 0.56 -6.80 6.55
CA ALA A 56 0.11 -8.18 6.65
C ALA A 56 -1.28 -8.18 7.26
N SER A 57 -2.10 -9.12 6.83
CA SER A 57 -3.48 -9.18 7.30
C SER A 57 -3.56 -9.51 8.80
N TRP A 58 -2.57 -10.23 9.32
CA TRP A 58 -2.53 -10.58 10.75
C TRP A 58 -1.93 -9.47 11.62
N CYS A 59 -1.45 -8.41 11.02
CA CYS A 59 -0.75 -7.34 11.73
C CYS A 59 -1.76 -6.30 12.17
N ARG A 60 -1.95 -6.16 13.49
CA ARG A 60 -2.95 -5.26 14.02
C ARG A 60 -2.71 -3.80 13.70
N VAL A 61 -1.47 -3.34 13.90
CA VAL A 61 -1.18 -1.94 13.62
C VAL A 61 -1.23 -1.64 12.12
N CYS A 62 -1.00 -2.65 11.28
CA CYS A 62 -1.17 -2.48 9.85
C CYS A 62 -2.64 -2.18 9.53
N SER A 63 -3.55 -2.90 10.17
CA SER A 63 -4.98 -2.69 9.96
C SER A 63 -5.40 -1.31 10.44
N GLN A 64 -4.75 -0.79 11.46
CA GLN A 64 -5.09 0.51 12.00
C GLN A 64 -4.67 1.65 11.08
N ILE A 65 -3.53 1.53 10.43
CA ILE A 65 -3.03 2.61 9.57
C ILE A 65 -3.59 2.53 8.15
N LEU A 66 -4.11 1.38 7.76
CA LEU A 66 -4.53 1.19 6.38
C LEU A 66 -5.63 2.15 5.92
N PRO A 67 -6.66 2.42 6.70
CA PRO A 67 -7.68 3.40 6.27
C PRO A 67 -7.08 4.79 6.06
N THR A 68 -6.15 5.19 6.91
CA THR A 68 -5.48 6.48 6.77
C THR A 68 -4.63 6.49 5.50
N PHE A 69 -3.91 5.42 5.24
CA PHE A 69 -3.10 5.30 4.03
C PHE A 69 -3.99 5.43 2.78
N CYS A 70 -5.15 4.79 2.83
CA CYS A 70 -6.11 4.86 1.74
C CYS A 70 -6.60 6.30 1.54
N GLU A 71 -6.96 6.98 2.60
CA GLU A 71 -7.41 8.36 2.52
C GLU A 71 -6.33 9.28 1.99
N LEU A 72 -5.11 9.06 2.43
CA LEU A 72 -4.00 9.90 2.01
C LEU A 72 -3.69 9.75 0.53
N SER A 73 -4.04 8.62 -0.07
CA SER A 73 -3.85 8.44 -1.50
C SER A 73 -4.67 9.45 -2.30
N ASN A 74 -5.77 9.92 -1.76
CA ASN A 74 -6.57 10.93 -2.41
C ASN A 74 -6.01 12.34 -2.20
N SER A 75 -5.29 12.53 -1.11
CA SER A 75 -4.71 13.83 -0.78
C SER A 75 -3.42 14.12 -1.56
N PHE A 76 -2.78 13.07 -2.05
CA PHE A 76 -1.53 13.21 -2.79
C PHE A 76 -1.65 12.55 -4.16
N PRO A 77 -2.45 13.14 -5.06
CA PRO A 77 -2.79 12.47 -6.32
C PRO A 77 -1.61 12.24 -7.26
N LYS A 78 -0.52 12.95 -7.08
CA LYS A 78 0.64 12.76 -7.94
C LYS A 78 1.58 11.68 -7.44
N LEU A 79 1.30 11.14 -6.25
CA LEU A 79 2.13 10.12 -5.64
C LEU A 79 1.41 8.78 -5.85
N SER A 80 2.08 7.78 -6.34
CA SER A 80 1.50 6.45 -6.51
C SER A 80 1.53 5.71 -5.18
N PHE A 81 0.38 5.16 -4.79
CA PHE A 81 0.28 4.43 -3.53
C PHE A 81 0.11 2.95 -3.81
N VAL A 82 0.94 2.13 -3.19
CA VAL A 82 0.91 0.68 -3.36
C VAL A 82 0.81 0.01 -2.00
N TYR A 83 -0.07 -0.96 -1.88
CA TYR A 83 -0.13 -1.81 -0.70
C TYR A 83 0.30 -3.21 -1.09
N ALA A 84 1.23 -3.80 -0.35
CA ALA A 84 1.69 -5.15 -0.60
C ALA A 84 1.64 -5.93 0.70
N ASP A 85 0.85 -7.00 0.71
CA ASP A 85 0.78 -7.89 1.87
C ASP A 85 1.94 -8.87 1.73
N ILE A 86 2.77 -8.99 2.75
CA ILE A 86 3.97 -9.82 2.67
C ILE A 86 3.64 -11.29 2.49
N ASP A 87 2.46 -11.72 2.87
CA ASP A 87 2.07 -13.11 2.69
C ASP A 87 1.61 -13.37 1.26
N ASP A 88 1.11 -12.35 0.58
CA ASP A 88 0.73 -12.47 -0.83
C ASP A 88 1.94 -12.34 -1.73
N CYS A 89 2.99 -11.70 -1.25
CA CYS A 89 4.19 -11.43 -2.04
C CYS A 89 5.42 -11.94 -1.30
N PRO A 90 5.50 -13.24 -1.03
CA PRO A 90 6.54 -13.75 -0.15
C PRO A 90 7.96 -13.65 -0.69
N GLU A 91 8.13 -13.64 -2.00
CA GLU A 91 9.46 -13.58 -2.57
C GLU A 91 9.99 -12.18 -2.65
N THR A 92 9.15 -11.24 -3.04
CA THR A 92 9.59 -9.86 -3.27
C THR A 92 9.67 -9.06 -1.98
N THR A 93 9.17 -9.60 -0.87
CA THR A 93 9.16 -8.88 0.39
C THR A 93 10.03 -9.53 1.46
N GLN A 94 10.99 -10.36 1.05
CA GLN A 94 11.86 -11.05 2.02
C GLN A 94 12.70 -10.09 2.84
N HIS A 95 12.94 -8.91 2.32
CA HIS A 95 13.72 -7.89 3.03
C HIS A 95 12.94 -7.18 4.13
N VAL A 96 11.62 -7.38 4.17
CA VAL A 96 10.78 -6.69 5.15
C VAL A 96 10.81 -7.47 6.46
N ARG A 97 11.23 -6.81 7.54
CA ARG A 97 11.34 -7.45 8.85
C ARG A 97 10.29 -6.99 9.83
N TYR A 98 9.68 -5.84 9.58
CA TYR A 98 8.67 -5.28 10.47
C TYR A 98 7.50 -4.82 9.64
N THR A 99 6.29 -4.93 10.17
CA THR A 99 5.10 -4.43 9.48
C THR A 99 4.36 -3.46 10.39
N PRO A 100 3.87 -2.37 9.86
CA PRO A 100 4.04 -1.95 8.46
C PRO A 100 5.39 -1.29 8.25
N THR A 101 5.93 -1.45 7.04
CA THR A 101 7.12 -0.74 6.59
C THR A 101 6.72 0.04 5.35
N PHE A 102 7.11 1.30 5.28
CA PHE A 102 6.81 2.14 4.13
C PHE A 102 8.09 2.50 3.42
N HIS A 103 8.15 2.27 2.11
CA HIS A 103 9.29 2.68 1.30
C HIS A 103 8.83 3.77 0.35
N PHE A 104 9.61 4.85 0.30
CA PHE A 104 9.29 6.01 -0.53
C PHE A 104 10.27 6.09 -1.69
N PHE A 105 9.75 6.34 -2.88
CA PHE A 105 10.54 6.34 -4.12
C PHE A 105 10.43 7.67 -4.83
N ARG A 106 11.54 8.14 -5.36
CA ARG A 106 11.58 9.32 -6.21
C ARG A 106 12.62 9.07 -7.29
N ASP A 107 12.30 9.49 -8.51
CA ASP A 107 13.21 9.35 -9.65
C ASP A 107 13.64 7.90 -9.86
N GLY A 108 12.76 6.97 -9.50
CA GLY A 108 13.00 5.55 -9.72
C GLY A 108 13.79 4.87 -8.63
N GLU A 109 14.14 5.57 -7.55
CA GLU A 109 14.94 4.99 -6.48
C GLU A 109 14.33 5.18 -5.13
N ARG A 110 14.59 4.25 -4.22
CA ARG A 110 14.11 4.39 -2.86
C ARG A 110 14.88 5.48 -2.15
N VAL A 111 14.17 6.46 -1.61
CA VAL A 111 14.79 7.60 -0.93
C VAL A 111 14.52 7.63 0.56
N ASP A 112 13.60 6.82 1.06
CA ASP A 112 13.25 6.87 2.49
C ASP A 112 12.58 5.58 2.91
N GLU A 113 12.57 5.35 4.21
CA GLU A 113 11.95 4.19 4.81
C GLU A 113 11.36 4.59 6.15
N MET A 114 10.17 4.09 6.46
CA MET A 114 9.53 4.39 7.72
C MET A 114 8.96 3.11 8.28
N PHE A 115 9.14 2.87 9.58
CA PHE A 115 8.58 1.71 10.25
C PHE A 115 7.46 2.14 11.17
N GLY A 116 6.45 1.29 11.29
CA GLY A 116 5.38 1.50 12.24
C GLY A 116 4.24 2.33 11.70
N ALA A 117 3.20 2.48 12.52
CA ALA A 117 1.92 3.01 12.09
C ALA A 117 1.60 4.41 12.60
N GLY A 118 2.59 5.28 12.64
CA GLY A 118 2.38 6.65 13.09
C GLY A 118 1.76 7.51 12.00
N GLU A 119 0.50 7.89 12.17
CA GLU A 119 -0.23 8.61 11.14
C GLU A 119 0.37 9.96 10.82
N GLU A 120 0.78 10.68 11.83
CA GLU A 120 1.35 11.99 11.64
C GLU A 120 2.68 11.90 10.91
N ARG A 121 3.51 10.96 11.31
CA ARG A 121 4.79 10.76 10.65
C ARG A 121 4.62 10.34 9.20
N LEU A 122 3.61 9.51 8.94
CA LEU A 122 3.33 9.07 7.59
C LEU A 122 2.91 10.27 6.72
N HIS A 123 2.01 11.09 7.23
CA HIS A 123 1.56 12.28 6.50
C HIS A 123 2.74 13.19 6.19
N ASP A 124 3.62 13.42 7.16
CA ASP A 124 4.75 14.29 6.96
C ASP A 124 5.71 13.77 5.89
N ARG A 125 5.94 12.47 5.89
CA ARG A 125 6.83 11.88 4.90
C ARG A 125 6.21 11.90 3.51
N LEU A 126 4.90 11.69 3.41
CA LEU A 126 4.22 11.77 2.13
C LEU A 126 4.31 13.18 1.58
N TRP A 127 4.13 14.17 2.44
CA TRP A 127 4.25 15.56 2.02
C TRP A 127 5.68 15.87 1.55
N LEU A 128 6.65 15.38 2.29
CA LEU A 128 8.05 15.61 1.96
C LEU A 128 8.43 15.04 0.60
N HIS A 129 7.90 13.88 0.26
CA HIS A 129 8.29 13.18 -0.95
C HIS A 129 7.31 13.31 -2.11
N SER A 130 6.24 14.06 -1.91
CA SER A 130 5.23 14.22 -2.97
C SER A 130 5.64 15.22 -4.05
#